data_9b536ade0476f4f32825a414843db43b
#
_entry.id   9b536ade0476f4f32825a414843db43b
#
_cell.length_a   1.000
_cell.length_b   1.000
_cell.length_c   1.000
_cell.angle_alpha   90.00
_cell.angle_beta   90.00
_cell.angle_gamma   90.00
#
_symmetry.space_group_name_H-M   'P 1'
#
loop_
_entity.id
_entity.type
_entity.pdbx_description
1 polymer ?
#
loop_
_entity_poly.entity_id
_entity_poly.type
_entity_poly.pdbx_seq_one_letter_code
_entity_poly.pdbx_strand_id
1 'polypeptide(L)'
;MKGHTMSEVESATLEKAAAVSIDGRHFQFVGATGSRFEPGGLVILRSTDEGEEETDQLGQVEEVTVTIGGAPHGSGRILGLLNGDGRHLDVRRSVAFGSATLRPADARTTELLYGDATASLPIGSFLASQHIPARLLAQRFNRHTFWCGQSGSGKTYALGVVLEQLLIHTALPMVIFDPNADFVHIRQAHPAGESTDAQRALAERDIRVLRPSAASPDALRVRFLDLSLRAKAAVFRLDPLDDRAEHNELMHIEDTVGLIEPTRVVPGLLDRGTPAARELAARTENLRVTDWSIWAQGLAAVTNILETRPDATVLDLGGFAYPEESLVVALAVLDDLWDKREQRRPLLIVIDEAHNFCSPDQTSPLHVAVRERIVQIAAEGRKFGLWLLLSTQRPSRVHPSIISQCDNLALMKMTSPVDLDELATIFGFVPPAMLARASRFRQGEALFAGGFVPAPTMVTMGPRLTREGGADVAVPLRQAREL
;
A
#
# COMPACT_ATOMS: atom_id res chain seq x y z
N MET A 1 -22.41 49.92 15.92
CA MET A 1 -21.24 49.53 15.11
C MET A 1 -21.77 48.54 14.07
N LYS A 2 -21.83 48.98 12.81
CA LYS A 2 -22.44 48.22 11.72
C LYS A 2 -21.42 47.24 11.19
N GLY A 3 -21.78 45.94 11.18
CA GLY A 3 -21.01 44.89 10.54
C GLY A 3 -20.97 45.12 9.04
N HIS A 4 -19.78 45.20 8.46
CA HIS A 4 -19.60 45.16 7.02
C HIS A 4 -19.64 43.71 6.57
N THR A 5 -20.73 43.30 5.98
CA THR A 5 -20.88 42.08 5.21
C THR A 5 -20.10 42.24 3.87
N MET A 6 -19.28 41.26 3.54
CA MET A 6 -18.55 41.13 2.29
C MET A 6 -19.46 40.88 1.06
N SER A 7 -20.44 41.72 0.78
CA SER A 7 -21.40 41.49 -0.32
C SER A 7 -21.35 42.51 -1.44
N GLU A 8 -20.32 43.35 -1.53
CA GLU A 8 -20.15 44.32 -2.63
C GLU A 8 -18.67 44.41 -3.05
N VAL A 9 -18.08 43.31 -3.51
CA VAL A 9 -16.95 43.41 -4.44
C VAL A 9 -17.52 43.23 -5.84
N GLU A 10 -17.82 44.39 -6.46
CA GLU A 10 -18.17 44.46 -7.87
C GLU A 10 -17.24 43.65 -8.75
N SER A 11 -17.77 43.07 -9.84
CA SER A 11 -17.12 42.33 -10.86
C SER A 11 -16.09 43.18 -11.64
N ALA A 12 -15.03 43.59 -10.95
CA ALA A 12 -13.80 44.05 -11.58
C ALA A 12 -13.11 42.78 -12.16
N THR A 13 -12.84 42.80 -13.44
CA THR A 13 -12.01 41.79 -14.12
C THR A 13 -10.67 41.78 -13.41
N LEU A 14 -10.42 40.84 -12.49
CA LEU A 14 -9.13 40.71 -11.81
C LEU A 14 -8.09 40.29 -12.88
N GLU A 15 -7.19 41.20 -13.21
CA GLU A 15 -6.10 40.93 -14.16
C GLU A 15 -5.07 39.92 -13.58
N LYS A 16 -4.97 39.82 -12.26
CA LYS A 16 -4.05 38.91 -11.56
C LYS A 16 -4.75 38.16 -10.45
N ALA A 17 -4.37 36.93 -10.23
CA ALA A 17 -4.80 36.15 -9.09
C ALA A 17 -4.21 36.75 -7.79
N ALA A 18 -5.05 36.85 -6.76
CA ALA A 18 -4.70 37.41 -5.45
C ALA A 18 -4.97 36.40 -4.33
N ALA A 19 -4.14 36.44 -3.29
CA ALA A 19 -4.29 35.58 -2.11
C ALA A 19 -4.04 36.35 -0.82
N VAL A 20 -4.58 35.80 0.28
CA VAL A 20 -4.40 36.29 1.66
C VAL A 20 -4.15 35.13 2.60
N SER A 21 -3.29 35.30 3.59
CA SER A 21 -3.03 34.34 4.65
C SER A 21 -2.95 35.05 6.01
N ILE A 22 -3.89 34.75 6.90
CA ILE A 22 -3.95 35.34 8.22
C ILE A 22 -3.07 34.60 9.23
N ASP A 23 -2.98 33.27 9.10
CA ASP A 23 -2.27 32.38 10.05
C ASP A 23 -0.87 31.97 9.60
N GLY A 24 -0.47 32.37 8.39
CA GLY A 24 0.80 31.96 7.77
C GLY A 24 0.88 30.49 7.40
N ARG A 25 -0.22 29.72 7.50
CA ARG A 25 -0.26 28.29 7.16
C ARG A 25 -1.28 27.96 6.08
N HIS A 26 -2.41 28.65 6.09
CA HIS A 26 -3.47 28.50 5.11
C HIS A 26 -3.64 29.83 4.35
N PHE A 27 -4.03 29.73 3.09
CA PHE A 27 -4.35 30.90 2.28
C PHE A 27 -5.71 30.72 1.61
N GLN A 28 -6.36 31.85 1.37
CA GLN A 28 -7.53 31.95 0.49
C GLN A 28 -7.11 32.72 -0.76
N PHE A 29 -7.70 32.39 -1.90
CA PHE A 29 -7.37 33.07 -3.14
C PHE A 29 -8.58 33.31 -4.03
N VAL A 30 -8.43 34.34 -4.88
CA VAL A 30 -9.30 34.58 -6.02
C VAL A 30 -8.42 34.60 -7.27
N GLY A 31 -8.71 33.73 -8.21
CA GLY A 31 -7.96 33.64 -9.47
C GLY A 31 -8.32 34.73 -10.47
N ALA A 32 -7.48 34.99 -11.45
CA ALA A 32 -7.85 35.82 -12.58
C ALA A 32 -8.90 35.12 -13.45
N THR A 33 -9.69 35.90 -14.17
CA THR A 33 -10.68 35.34 -15.12
C THR A 33 -9.97 34.50 -16.18
N GLY A 34 -10.36 33.22 -16.32
CA GLY A 34 -9.75 32.28 -17.24
C GLY A 34 -8.53 31.52 -16.71
N SER A 35 -8.05 31.85 -15.49
CA SER A 35 -7.00 31.05 -14.84
C SER A 35 -7.54 29.66 -14.45
N ARG A 36 -6.63 28.66 -14.48
CA ARG A 36 -6.95 27.29 -14.11
C ARG A 36 -6.17 26.90 -12.87
N PHE A 37 -6.87 26.77 -11.77
CA PHE A 37 -6.36 26.16 -10.55
C PHE A 37 -7.10 24.85 -10.29
N GLU A 38 -6.39 23.85 -9.79
CA GLU A 38 -6.96 22.54 -9.45
C GLU A 38 -6.51 22.12 -8.05
N PRO A 39 -7.34 21.42 -7.29
CA PRO A 39 -6.92 20.80 -6.04
C PRO A 39 -5.65 19.95 -6.27
N GLY A 40 -4.68 20.06 -5.35
CA GLY A 40 -3.36 19.44 -5.48
C GLY A 40 -2.34 20.25 -6.30
N GLY A 41 -2.76 21.27 -7.02
CA GLY A 41 -1.88 22.15 -7.78
C GLY A 41 -0.93 22.94 -6.88
N LEU A 42 0.33 23.06 -7.27
CA LEU A 42 1.34 23.83 -6.55
C LEU A 42 1.41 25.25 -7.08
N VAL A 43 1.54 26.20 -6.19
CA VAL A 43 1.52 27.63 -6.49
C VAL A 43 2.63 28.38 -5.75
N ILE A 44 3.14 29.44 -6.35
CA ILE A 44 4.02 30.40 -5.69
C ILE A 44 3.17 31.60 -5.27
N LEU A 45 3.26 31.93 -4.00
CA LEU A 45 2.63 33.09 -3.35
C LEU A 45 3.71 34.12 -3.13
N ARG A 46 3.64 35.27 -3.82
CA ARG A 46 4.57 36.40 -3.64
C ARG A 46 3.87 37.50 -2.86
N SER A 47 4.34 37.77 -1.63
CA SER A 47 3.84 38.88 -0.83
C SER A 47 4.03 40.21 -1.55
N THR A 48 3.01 41.06 -1.49
CA THR A 48 2.98 42.40 -2.06
C THR A 48 2.65 43.46 -1.00
N ASP A 49 2.80 43.11 0.28
CA ASP A 49 2.50 44.02 1.39
C ASP A 49 3.51 45.20 1.39
N GLU A 50 2.98 46.41 1.55
CA GLU A 50 3.79 47.62 1.53
C GLU A 50 4.71 47.69 2.77
N GLY A 51 6.02 47.86 2.51
CA GLY A 51 7.03 48.04 3.56
C GLY A 51 7.70 46.78 4.07
N GLU A 52 7.36 45.60 3.58
CA GLU A 52 8.01 44.32 3.87
C GLU A 52 8.88 43.87 2.70
N GLU A 53 9.92 43.07 3.00
CA GLU A 53 10.70 42.41 1.94
C GLU A 53 9.81 41.43 1.16
N GLU A 54 9.89 41.51 -0.19
CA GLU A 54 9.16 40.52 -1.02
C GLU A 54 9.56 39.13 -0.64
N THR A 55 8.58 38.30 -0.24
CA THR A 55 8.78 36.91 0.14
C THR A 55 8.01 36.02 -0.80
N ASP A 56 8.68 35.00 -1.35
CA ASP A 56 8.06 33.95 -2.11
C ASP A 56 7.78 32.73 -1.21
N GLN A 57 6.58 32.21 -1.21
CA GLN A 57 6.20 30.99 -0.48
C GLN A 57 5.62 29.97 -1.46
N LEU A 58 5.96 28.71 -1.24
CA LEU A 58 5.34 27.60 -1.97
C LEU A 58 4.07 27.20 -1.25
N GLY A 59 2.96 27.15 -1.98
CA GLY A 59 1.66 26.68 -1.49
C GLY A 59 1.10 25.55 -2.32
N GLN A 60 0.10 24.87 -1.76
CA GLN A 60 -0.70 23.87 -2.44
C GLN A 60 -2.17 24.26 -2.38
N VAL A 61 -2.84 24.26 -3.52
CA VAL A 61 -4.28 24.45 -3.61
C VAL A 61 -5.00 23.21 -3.08
N GLU A 62 -5.88 23.38 -2.12
CA GLU A 62 -6.66 22.28 -1.53
C GLU A 62 -8.09 22.23 -2.08
N GLU A 63 -8.70 23.38 -2.28
CA GLU A 63 -10.06 23.48 -2.77
C GLU A 63 -10.18 24.59 -3.81
N VAL A 64 -11.01 24.34 -4.82
CA VAL A 64 -11.33 25.33 -5.88
C VAL A 64 -12.83 25.28 -6.15
N THR A 65 -13.45 26.44 -6.15
CA THR A 65 -14.84 26.65 -6.56
C THR A 65 -14.87 27.60 -7.76
N VAL A 66 -15.60 27.24 -8.81
CA VAL A 66 -15.81 28.05 -10.00
C VAL A 66 -17.28 28.28 -10.18
N THR A 67 -17.70 29.55 -10.22
CA THR A 67 -19.07 29.94 -10.55
C THR A 67 -19.18 30.24 -12.03
N ILE A 68 -20.34 30.04 -12.64
CA ILE A 68 -20.57 30.30 -14.06
C ILE A 68 -20.28 31.79 -14.36
N GLY A 69 -19.33 32.06 -15.22
CA GLY A 69 -18.90 33.43 -15.59
C GLY A 69 -18.06 34.15 -14.53
N GLY A 70 -17.74 33.51 -13.39
CA GLY A 70 -16.94 34.07 -12.30
C GLY A 70 -15.46 33.64 -12.34
N ALA A 71 -14.64 34.35 -11.58
CA ALA A 71 -13.26 33.95 -11.33
C ALA A 71 -13.21 32.73 -10.38
N PRO A 72 -12.27 31.81 -10.56
CA PRO A 72 -12.06 30.71 -9.63
C PRO A 72 -11.63 31.27 -8.27
N HIS A 73 -12.16 30.72 -7.19
CA HIS A 73 -11.75 31.06 -5.83
C HIS A 73 -11.61 29.77 -5.01
N GLY A 74 -10.79 29.83 -3.97
CA GLY A 74 -10.56 28.62 -3.18
C GLY A 74 -9.61 28.86 -2.02
N SER A 75 -9.13 27.74 -1.48
CA SER A 75 -8.21 27.72 -0.34
C SER A 75 -7.04 26.78 -0.61
N GLY A 76 -6.00 26.93 0.18
CA GLY A 76 -4.83 26.05 0.14
C GLY A 76 -4.00 26.22 1.39
N ARG A 77 -2.90 25.48 1.43
CA ARG A 77 -1.92 25.52 2.52
C ARG A 77 -0.55 25.96 2.02
N ILE A 78 0.20 26.62 2.89
CA ILE A 78 1.58 27.00 2.64
C ILE A 78 2.48 25.83 3.01
N LEU A 79 3.37 25.43 2.10
CA LEU A 79 4.29 24.30 2.26
C LEU A 79 5.66 24.74 2.77
N GLY A 80 6.05 25.99 2.55
CA GLY A 80 7.31 26.54 3.03
C GLY A 80 7.66 27.89 2.41
N LEU A 81 8.71 28.49 2.98
CA LEU A 81 9.28 29.76 2.53
C LEU A 81 10.42 29.49 1.54
N LEU A 82 10.38 30.16 0.38
CA LEU A 82 11.49 30.14 -0.57
C LEU A 82 12.53 31.18 -0.14
N ASN A 83 13.82 30.83 -0.19
CA ASN A 83 14.86 31.83 0.02
C ASN A 83 14.93 32.83 -1.15
N GLY A 84 15.61 33.98 -0.93
CA GLY A 84 15.59 35.08 -1.88
C GLY A 84 16.12 34.76 -3.29
N ASP A 85 16.92 33.67 -3.44
CA ASP A 85 17.38 33.20 -4.77
C ASP A 85 16.46 32.12 -5.38
N GLY A 86 15.39 31.71 -4.68
CA GLY A 86 14.44 30.71 -5.13
C GLY A 86 15.03 29.30 -5.29
N ARG A 87 16.17 28.99 -4.63
CA ARG A 87 16.89 27.72 -4.78
C ARG A 87 16.72 26.78 -3.60
N HIS A 88 16.15 27.26 -2.50
CA HIS A 88 15.96 26.47 -1.30
C HIS A 88 14.56 26.71 -0.74
N LEU A 89 13.90 25.66 -0.27
CA LEU A 89 12.60 25.69 0.37
C LEU A 89 12.77 25.33 1.86
N ASP A 90 12.50 26.29 2.74
CA ASP A 90 12.42 26.02 4.17
C ASP A 90 10.98 25.60 4.55
N VAL A 91 10.74 24.30 4.63
CA VAL A 91 9.44 23.72 4.95
C VAL A 91 9.00 23.96 6.42
N ARG A 92 9.88 24.50 7.27
CA ARG A 92 9.58 24.78 8.67
C ARG A 92 9.12 26.23 8.87
N ARG A 93 9.30 27.08 7.85
CA ARG A 93 8.97 28.49 7.93
C ARG A 93 7.85 28.84 6.96
N SER A 94 6.96 29.67 7.44
CA SER A 94 5.91 30.30 6.64
C SER A 94 5.55 31.64 7.31
N VAL A 95 5.03 32.58 6.53
CA VAL A 95 4.72 33.94 6.97
C VAL A 95 3.28 34.26 6.56
N ALA A 96 2.52 34.92 7.46
CA ALA A 96 1.24 35.51 7.13
C ALA A 96 1.42 36.70 6.18
N PHE A 97 0.45 36.99 5.33
CA PHE A 97 0.47 38.13 4.44
C PHE A 97 -0.96 38.67 4.21
N GLY A 98 -1.07 39.98 4.08
CA GLY A 98 -2.33 40.67 3.78
C GLY A 98 -2.68 40.65 2.30
N SER A 99 -1.66 40.59 1.44
CA SER A 99 -1.82 40.49 -0.01
C SER A 99 -0.66 39.74 -0.65
N ALA A 100 -0.97 38.83 -1.55
CA ALA A 100 0.03 38.13 -2.38
C ALA A 100 -0.49 37.91 -3.80
N THR A 101 0.41 37.91 -4.77
CA THR A 101 0.11 37.39 -6.11
C THR A 101 0.29 35.88 -6.15
N LEU A 102 -0.58 35.20 -6.90
CA LEU A 102 -0.59 33.74 -7.02
C LEU A 102 -0.25 33.34 -8.45
N ARG A 103 0.73 32.43 -8.62
CA ARG A 103 1.05 31.83 -9.90
C ARG A 103 1.35 30.33 -9.76
N PRO A 104 1.11 29.48 -10.79
CA PRO A 104 1.52 28.09 -10.77
C PRO A 104 3.04 27.95 -10.50
N ALA A 105 3.41 26.93 -9.70
CA ALA A 105 4.80 26.57 -9.49
C ALA A 105 5.37 25.88 -10.74
N ASP A 106 6.63 26.17 -11.06
CA ASP A 106 7.34 25.48 -12.12
C ASP A 106 7.97 24.16 -11.64
N ALA A 107 8.52 23.39 -12.58
CA ALA A 107 9.14 22.10 -12.28
C ALA A 107 10.30 22.24 -11.29
N ARG A 108 11.12 23.29 -11.43
CA ARG A 108 12.28 23.52 -10.55
C ARG A 108 11.84 23.78 -9.10
N THR A 109 10.84 24.64 -8.91
CA THR A 109 10.30 24.94 -7.58
C THR A 109 9.61 23.72 -6.97
N THR A 110 8.92 22.91 -7.80
CA THR A 110 8.29 21.65 -7.35
C THR A 110 9.32 20.64 -6.87
N GLU A 111 10.50 20.56 -7.52
CA GLU A 111 11.57 19.66 -7.09
C GLU A 111 12.13 20.01 -5.71
N LEU A 112 12.08 21.28 -5.30
CA LEU A 112 12.54 21.69 -3.96
C LEU A 112 11.74 21.05 -2.82
N LEU A 113 10.51 20.59 -3.07
CA LEU A 113 9.71 19.83 -2.09
C LEU A 113 10.40 18.54 -1.64
N TYR A 114 11.12 17.89 -2.55
CA TYR A 114 11.77 16.61 -2.25
C TYR A 114 13.09 16.79 -1.50
N GLY A 115 13.62 18.02 -1.44
CA GLY A 115 14.88 18.34 -0.77
C GLY A 115 16.05 17.50 -1.30
N ASP A 116 17.05 17.27 -0.43
CA ASP A 116 18.21 16.42 -0.72
C ASP A 116 17.92 14.91 -0.52
N ALA A 117 16.68 14.47 -0.74
CA ALA A 117 16.31 13.07 -0.57
C ALA A 117 17.10 12.19 -1.55
N THR A 118 18.13 11.50 -1.02
CA THR A 118 19.05 10.66 -1.79
C THR A 118 18.38 9.42 -2.40
N ALA A 119 17.25 8.98 -1.85
CA ALA A 119 16.48 7.86 -2.35
C ALA A 119 15.03 8.30 -2.61
N SER A 120 14.78 8.92 -3.75
CA SER A 120 13.44 9.20 -4.25
C SER A 120 13.05 8.17 -5.32
N LEU A 121 11.82 7.69 -5.25
CA LEU A 121 11.27 6.69 -6.15
C LEU A 121 10.46 7.39 -7.24
N PRO A 122 10.92 7.42 -8.51
CA PRO A 122 10.13 7.99 -9.60
C PRO A 122 8.94 7.08 -9.91
N ILE A 123 7.71 7.60 -9.77
CA ILE A 123 6.49 6.81 -9.93
C ILE A 123 5.60 7.27 -11.10
N GLY A 124 5.93 8.35 -11.75
CA GLY A 124 5.15 8.93 -12.83
C GLY A 124 5.26 10.44 -12.90
N SER A 125 4.18 11.13 -13.21
CA SER A 125 4.12 12.59 -13.31
C SER A 125 2.92 13.15 -12.54
N PHE A 126 3.02 14.44 -12.15
CA PHE A 126 1.88 15.13 -11.54
C PHE A 126 0.69 15.14 -12.50
N LEU A 127 -0.50 14.84 -11.99
CA LEU A 127 -1.73 14.79 -12.80
C LEU A 127 -2.04 16.12 -13.46
N ALA A 128 -1.89 17.23 -12.74
CA ALA A 128 -2.13 18.57 -13.25
C ALA A 128 -1.00 19.11 -14.17
N SER A 129 0.19 18.46 -14.16
CA SER A 129 1.38 18.94 -14.87
C SER A 129 2.25 17.75 -15.31
N GLN A 130 1.85 17.09 -16.38
CA GLN A 130 2.46 15.83 -16.86
C GLN A 130 3.96 15.90 -17.18
N HIS A 131 4.54 17.09 -17.32
CA HIS A 131 5.97 17.28 -17.51
C HIS A 131 6.75 17.34 -16.19
N ILE A 132 6.07 17.37 -15.03
CA ILE A 132 6.73 17.41 -13.72
C ILE A 132 6.75 15.98 -13.15
N PRO A 133 7.95 15.43 -12.86
CA PRO A 133 8.08 14.10 -12.28
C PRO A 133 7.47 14.03 -10.88
N ALA A 134 6.68 12.99 -10.61
CA ALA A 134 6.19 12.66 -9.28
C ALA A 134 7.06 11.56 -8.67
N ARG A 135 7.38 11.69 -7.39
CA ARG A 135 8.29 10.80 -6.67
C ARG A 135 7.74 10.47 -5.28
N LEU A 136 8.10 9.29 -4.76
CA LEU A 136 7.89 8.93 -3.36
C LEU A 136 9.22 8.96 -2.60
N LEU A 137 9.15 9.27 -1.33
CA LEU A 137 10.30 9.25 -0.41
C LEU A 137 10.51 7.83 0.12
N ALA A 138 11.52 7.12 -0.38
CA ALA A 138 11.80 5.73 -0.05
C ALA A 138 11.94 5.47 1.46
N GLN A 139 12.61 6.37 2.19
CA GLN A 139 12.81 6.24 3.64
C GLN A 139 11.50 6.29 4.44
N ARG A 140 10.41 6.72 3.84
CA ARG A 140 9.09 6.81 4.48
C ARG A 140 8.24 5.55 4.33
N PHE A 141 8.74 4.54 3.64
CA PHE A 141 8.17 3.19 3.68
C PHE A 141 8.45 2.46 5.02
N ASN A 142 9.13 3.12 5.95
CA ASN A 142 9.20 2.73 7.36
C ASN A 142 7.89 3.04 8.14
N ARG A 143 6.79 3.23 7.43
CA ARG A 143 5.43 3.43 7.92
C ARG A 143 4.49 2.47 7.22
N HIS A 144 3.40 2.10 7.88
CA HIS A 144 2.39 1.29 7.23
C HIS A 144 1.70 2.09 6.14
N THR A 145 1.46 1.43 5.03
CA THR A 145 0.86 2.03 3.83
C THR A 145 -0.45 1.31 3.51
N PHE A 146 -1.52 2.07 3.31
CA PHE A 146 -2.78 1.58 2.81
C PHE A 146 -2.93 1.96 1.35
N TRP A 147 -3.15 0.96 0.50
CA TRP A 147 -3.29 1.12 -0.94
C TRP A 147 -4.66 0.62 -1.39
N CYS A 148 -5.50 1.48 -1.91
CA CYS A 148 -6.83 1.07 -2.32
C CYS A 148 -7.27 1.65 -3.66
N GLY A 149 -8.21 0.96 -4.30
CA GLY A 149 -8.79 1.33 -5.58
C GLY A 149 -9.67 0.22 -6.10
N GLN A 150 -10.76 0.58 -6.75
CA GLN A 150 -11.71 -0.39 -7.32
C GLN A 150 -11.08 -1.23 -8.43
N SER A 151 -11.75 -2.32 -8.81
CA SER A 151 -11.35 -3.15 -9.96
C SER A 151 -11.23 -2.31 -11.22
N GLY A 152 -10.20 -2.57 -12.04
CA GLY A 152 -9.93 -1.82 -13.27
C GLY A 152 -9.35 -0.42 -13.07
N SER A 153 -9.02 -0.01 -11.82
CA SER A 153 -8.34 1.26 -11.54
C SER A 153 -6.86 1.28 -11.95
N GLY A 154 -6.26 0.12 -12.20
CA GLY A 154 -4.83 -0.05 -12.40
C GLY A 154 -4.03 -0.23 -11.10
N LYS A 155 -4.70 -0.64 -10.00
CA LYS A 155 -4.11 -0.83 -8.66
C LYS A 155 -2.86 -1.72 -8.69
N THR A 156 -2.97 -2.91 -9.24
CA THR A 156 -1.87 -3.90 -9.34
C THR A 156 -0.71 -3.38 -10.18
N TYR A 157 -1.02 -2.72 -11.30
CA TYR A 157 0.00 -2.07 -12.14
C TYR A 157 0.77 -1.00 -11.39
N ALA A 158 0.06 -0.07 -10.74
CA ALA A 158 0.64 1.03 -10.00
C ALA A 158 1.46 0.55 -8.79
N LEU A 159 0.97 -0.46 -8.07
CA LEU A 159 1.71 -1.11 -6.99
C LEU A 159 2.99 -1.74 -7.53
N GLY A 160 2.93 -2.44 -8.68
CA GLY A 160 4.10 -3.01 -9.35
C GLY A 160 5.17 -1.95 -9.65
N VAL A 161 4.78 -0.78 -10.18
CA VAL A 161 5.73 0.34 -10.41
C VAL A 161 6.44 0.72 -9.12
N VAL A 162 5.73 0.84 -8.00
CA VAL A 162 6.35 1.24 -6.72
C VAL A 162 7.26 0.14 -6.17
N LEU A 163 6.86 -1.13 -6.24
CA LEU A 163 7.71 -2.25 -5.80
C LEU A 163 8.99 -2.35 -6.60
N GLU A 164 8.92 -2.17 -7.92
CA GLU A 164 10.10 -2.11 -8.81
C GLU A 164 11.04 -0.98 -8.42
N GLN A 165 10.52 0.22 -8.16
CA GLN A 165 11.32 1.36 -7.75
C GLN A 165 11.97 1.14 -6.37
N LEU A 166 11.27 0.51 -5.43
CA LEU A 166 11.86 0.11 -4.14
C LEU A 166 13.00 -0.88 -4.33
N LEU A 167 12.84 -1.89 -5.19
CA LEU A 167 13.89 -2.87 -5.50
C LEU A 167 15.12 -2.24 -6.15
N ILE A 168 14.93 -1.25 -7.01
CA ILE A 168 16.04 -0.57 -7.72
C ILE A 168 16.79 0.37 -6.77
N HIS A 169 16.07 1.17 -5.98
CA HIS A 169 16.64 2.30 -5.26
C HIS A 169 16.90 2.06 -3.77
N THR A 170 16.53 0.88 -3.23
CA THR A 170 16.73 0.57 -1.82
C THR A 170 17.31 -0.83 -1.62
N ALA A 171 17.82 -1.08 -0.43
CA ALA A 171 18.18 -2.41 0.05
C ALA A 171 17.11 -2.98 1.01
N LEU A 172 15.86 -2.53 0.89
CA LEU A 172 14.75 -2.97 1.72
C LEU A 172 14.19 -4.30 1.18
N PRO A 173 14.39 -5.43 1.86
CA PRO A 173 13.80 -6.68 1.45
C PRO A 173 12.28 -6.64 1.57
N MET A 174 11.59 -7.42 0.73
CA MET A 174 10.14 -7.51 0.78
C MET A 174 9.64 -8.94 0.65
N VAL A 175 8.52 -9.23 1.34
CA VAL A 175 7.72 -10.43 1.12
C VAL A 175 6.36 -10.01 0.60
N ILE A 176 5.91 -10.62 -0.51
CA ILE A 176 4.69 -10.26 -1.23
C ILE A 176 3.72 -11.43 -1.16
N PHE A 177 2.60 -11.23 -0.48
CA PHE A 177 1.47 -12.17 -0.46
C PHE A 177 0.61 -11.87 -1.69
N ASP A 178 0.62 -12.78 -2.65
CA ASP A 178 0.06 -12.60 -3.99
C ASP A 178 -1.04 -13.65 -4.27
N PRO A 179 -2.29 -13.39 -3.88
CA PRO A 179 -3.37 -14.33 -4.06
C PRO A 179 -3.85 -14.50 -5.50
N ASN A 180 -3.51 -13.54 -6.38
CA ASN A 180 -3.98 -13.52 -7.76
C ASN A 180 -2.87 -13.80 -8.79
N ALA A 181 -1.64 -14.11 -8.34
CA ALA A 181 -0.47 -14.29 -9.21
C ALA A 181 -0.11 -13.05 -10.05
N ASP A 182 -0.33 -11.85 -9.52
CA ASP A 182 -0.13 -10.57 -10.19
C ASP A 182 1.36 -10.17 -10.26
N PHE A 183 2.18 -10.64 -9.31
CA PHE A 183 3.60 -10.30 -9.17
C PHE A 183 4.55 -11.45 -9.50
N VAL A 184 4.02 -12.60 -9.92
CA VAL A 184 4.85 -13.80 -10.24
C VAL A 184 5.83 -13.58 -11.39
N HIS A 185 5.66 -12.52 -12.17
CA HIS A 185 6.54 -12.15 -13.28
C HIS A 185 7.43 -10.94 -12.99
N ILE A 186 7.52 -10.48 -11.75
CA ILE A 186 8.33 -9.32 -11.35
C ILE A 186 9.84 -9.46 -11.67
N ARG A 187 10.32 -10.67 -11.96
CA ARG A 187 11.69 -10.93 -12.45
C ARG A 187 11.83 -10.72 -13.97
N GLN A 188 10.74 -10.68 -14.71
CA GLN A 188 10.73 -10.69 -16.16
C GLN A 188 10.55 -9.28 -16.70
N ALA A 189 11.56 -8.77 -17.40
CA ALA A 189 11.45 -7.48 -18.06
C ALA A 189 10.27 -7.46 -19.05
N HIS A 190 9.61 -6.32 -19.15
CA HIS A 190 8.56 -6.11 -20.15
C HIS A 190 9.18 -6.25 -21.56
N PRO A 191 8.54 -6.99 -22.49
CA PRO A 191 9.14 -7.34 -23.78
C PRO A 191 9.28 -6.16 -24.77
N ALA A 192 8.80 -4.98 -24.45
CA ALA A 192 8.81 -3.82 -25.34
C ALA A 192 10.12 -3.02 -25.21
N GLY A 193 11.00 -3.10 -26.21
CA GLY A 193 12.16 -2.23 -26.40
C GLY A 193 13.50 -2.77 -25.91
N GLU A 194 14.56 -1.97 -26.07
CA GLU A 194 15.89 -2.25 -25.50
C GLU A 194 15.84 -2.18 -23.97
N SER A 195 16.60 -3.07 -23.32
CA SER A 195 16.67 -3.12 -21.86
C SER A 195 17.24 -1.82 -21.30
N THR A 196 16.43 -1.12 -20.51
CA THR A 196 16.85 0.12 -19.83
C THR A 196 17.83 -0.18 -18.68
N ASP A 197 18.56 0.84 -18.20
CA ASP A 197 19.43 0.71 -17.02
C ASP A 197 18.62 0.23 -15.79
N ALA A 198 17.40 0.73 -15.65
CA ALA A 198 16.50 0.33 -14.57
C ALA A 198 16.10 -1.15 -14.65
N GLN A 199 15.82 -1.66 -15.86
CA GLN A 199 15.53 -3.09 -16.05
C GLN A 199 16.75 -3.97 -15.78
N ARG A 200 17.96 -3.51 -16.12
CA ARG A 200 19.21 -4.22 -15.79
C ARG A 200 19.44 -4.26 -14.27
N ALA A 201 19.29 -3.13 -13.59
CA ALA A 201 19.41 -3.06 -12.14
C ALA A 201 18.41 -3.97 -11.42
N LEU A 202 17.20 -4.10 -11.95
CA LEU A 202 16.18 -5.00 -11.40
C LEU A 202 16.52 -6.46 -11.65
N ALA A 203 17.08 -6.80 -12.82
CA ALA A 203 17.49 -8.17 -13.17
C ALA A 203 18.62 -8.72 -12.29
N GLU A 204 19.42 -7.85 -11.66
CA GLU A 204 20.50 -8.20 -10.73
C GLU A 204 19.99 -8.54 -9.31
N ARG A 205 18.70 -8.29 -9.02
CA ARG A 205 18.12 -8.52 -7.70
C ARG A 205 17.82 -9.99 -7.44
N ASP A 206 18.07 -10.45 -6.20
CA ASP A 206 17.67 -11.79 -5.76
C ASP A 206 16.16 -11.81 -5.48
N ILE A 207 15.39 -12.15 -6.49
CA ILE A 207 13.93 -12.25 -6.40
C ILE A 207 13.54 -13.73 -6.45
N ARG A 208 12.86 -14.20 -5.41
CA ARG A 208 12.32 -15.57 -5.31
C ARG A 208 10.82 -15.55 -5.56
N VAL A 209 10.34 -16.44 -6.43
CA VAL A 209 8.91 -16.62 -6.70
C VAL A 209 8.55 -18.05 -6.34
N LEU A 210 7.80 -18.20 -5.24
CA LEU A 210 7.41 -19.50 -4.70
C LEU A 210 5.97 -19.82 -5.08
N ARG A 211 5.71 -21.03 -5.59
CA ARG A 211 4.43 -21.46 -6.14
C ARG A 211 3.94 -22.76 -5.54
N PRO A 212 2.60 -23.00 -5.47
CA PRO A 212 2.01 -24.17 -4.83
C PRO A 212 2.54 -25.51 -5.39
N SER A 213 2.52 -25.69 -6.68
CA SER A 213 2.84 -26.97 -7.35
C SER A 213 4.17 -26.99 -8.06
N ALA A 214 5.05 -26.02 -7.76
CA ALA A 214 6.37 -25.98 -8.37
C ALA A 214 7.26 -27.15 -7.88
N ALA A 215 8.15 -27.58 -8.74
CA ALA A 215 9.27 -28.40 -8.31
C ALA A 215 10.25 -27.57 -7.47
N SER A 216 10.95 -28.21 -6.52
CA SER A 216 12.03 -27.53 -5.78
C SER A 216 13.05 -26.92 -6.77
N PRO A 217 13.59 -25.69 -6.52
CA PRO A 217 13.55 -24.93 -5.27
C PRO A 217 12.41 -23.91 -5.17
N ASP A 218 11.59 -23.72 -6.18
CA ASP A 218 10.56 -22.65 -6.24
C ASP A 218 9.21 -23.10 -5.63
N ALA A 219 9.20 -24.24 -4.92
CA ALA A 219 7.99 -24.74 -4.27
C ALA A 219 7.63 -23.93 -3.01
N LEU A 220 6.40 -23.45 -2.94
CA LEU A 220 5.85 -22.79 -1.75
C LEU A 220 5.46 -23.85 -0.72
N ARG A 221 6.24 -23.95 0.35
CA ARG A 221 6.06 -25.01 1.36
C ARG A 221 6.17 -24.44 2.78
N VAL A 222 5.44 -25.08 3.69
CA VAL A 222 5.44 -24.79 5.13
C VAL A 222 5.86 -26.07 5.86
N ARG A 223 6.70 -25.94 6.89
CA ARG A 223 7.02 -27.05 7.77
C ARG A 223 6.01 -27.06 8.92
N PHE A 224 5.31 -28.17 9.08
CA PHE A 224 4.28 -28.30 10.12
C PHE A 224 4.85 -28.03 11.53
N LEU A 225 6.07 -28.47 11.81
CA LEU A 225 6.71 -28.28 13.11
C LEU A 225 7.01 -26.79 13.42
N ASP A 226 7.24 -25.96 12.39
CA ASP A 226 7.53 -24.55 12.58
C ASP A 226 6.25 -23.76 12.97
N LEU A 227 5.07 -24.34 12.79
CA LEU A 227 3.83 -23.69 13.21
C LEU A 227 3.75 -23.63 14.74
N SER A 228 3.36 -22.48 15.27
CA SER A 228 3.04 -22.33 16.69
C SER A 228 1.89 -23.27 17.09
N LEU A 229 1.79 -23.63 18.39
CA LEU A 229 0.66 -24.45 18.88
C LEU A 229 -0.68 -23.81 18.53
N ARG A 230 -0.77 -22.48 18.62
CA ARG A 230 -1.96 -21.72 18.21
C ARG A 230 -2.28 -21.90 16.73
N ALA A 231 -1.27 -21.84 15.86
CA ALA A 231 -1.45 -22.06 14.43
C ALA A 231 -1.86 -23.51 14.14
N LYS A 232 -1.25 -24.51 14.78
CA LYS A 232 -1.65 -25.91 14.70
C LYS A 232 -3.11 -26.11 15.14
N ALA A 233 -3.49 -25.55 16.29
CA ALA A 233 -4.88 -25.62 16.78
C ALA A 233 -5.86 -24.98 15.78
N ALA A 234 -5.50 -23.85 15.16
CA ALA A 234 -6.33 -23.20 14.14
C ALA A 234 -6.49 -24.07 12.87
N VAL A 235 -5.43 -24.78 12.44
CA VAL A 235 -5.47 -25.75 11.33
C VAL A 235 -6.48 -26.87 11.61
N PHE A 236 -6.46 -27.42 12.81
CA PHE A 236 -7.40 -28.50 13.22
C PHE A 236 -8.74 -27.97 13.73
N ARG A 237 -8.96 -26.64 13.74
CA ARG A 237 -10.19 -26.00 14.26
C ARG A 237 -10.49 -26.41 15.69
N LEU A 238 -9.47 -26.47 16.55
CA LEU A 238 -9.59 -26.85 17.96
C LEU A 238 -9.69 -25.59 18.84
N ASP A 239 -10.67 -25.61 19.73
CA ASP A 239 -10.73 -24.68 20.86
C ASP A 239 -10.09 -25.34 22.09
N PRO A 240 -9.19 -24.63 22.82
CA PRO A 240 -8.47 -25.18 23.97
C PRO A 240 -9.39 -25.50 25.17
N LEU A 241 -10.59 -24.94 25.23
CA LEU A 241 -11.53 -25.13 26.32
C LEU A 241 -12.63 -26.12 25.97
N ASP A 242 -13.15 -26.06 24.74
CA ASP A 242 -14.21 -26.93 24.28
C ASP A 242 -13.69 -28.29 23.83
N ASP A 243 -12.57 -28.32 23.07
CA ASP A 243 -11.90 -29.51 22.54
C ASP A 243 -10.70 -29.93 23.42
N ARG A 244 -10.80 -29.81 24.75
CA ARG A 244 -9.68 -29.95 25.70
C ARG A 244 -8.84 -31.20 25.52
N ALA A 245 -9.48 -32.33 25.29
CA ALA A 245 -8.81 -33.64 25.18
C ALA A 245 -7.99 -33.72 23.87
N GLU A 246 -8.57 -33.33 22.75
CA GLU A 246 -7.92 -33.31 21.44
C GLU A 246 -6.81 -32.25 21.42
N HIS A 247 -7.05 -31.05 21.99
CA HIS A 247 -6.05 -30.01 22.10
C HIS A 247 -4.85 -30.45 22.96
N ASN A 248 -5.07 -31.21 24.02
CA ASN A 248 -4.00 -31.80 24.83
C ASN A 248 -3.20 -32.82 24.02
N GLU A 249 -3.86 -33.68 23.23
CA GLU A 249 -3.18 -34.60 22.31
C GLU A 249 -2.31 -33.83 21.28
N LEU A 250 -2.81 -32.70 20.75
CA LEU A 250 -2.07 -31.87 19.83
C LEU A 250 -0.83 -31.27 20.48
N MET A 251 -0.90 -30.83 21.74
CA MET A 251 0.26 -30.31 22.49
C MET A 251 1.40 -31.33 22.59
N HIS A 252 1.07 -32.60 22.72
CA HIS A 252 2.01 -33.72 22.91
C HIS A 252 2.29 -34.50 21.63
N ILE A 253 1.84 -34.00 20.48
CA ILE A 253 1.97 -34.75 19.23
C ILE A 253 3.45 -34.93 18.85
N GLU A 254 4.28 -33.93 19.13
CA GLU A 254 5.71 -33.93 18.80
C GLU A 254 6.50 -34.92 19.64
N ASP A 255 6.08 -35.17 20.88
CA ASP A 255 6.71 -36.12 21.79
C ASP A 255 6.59 -37.56 21.30
N THR A 256 5.57 -37.83 20.49
CA THR A 256 5.19 -39.20 20.12
C THR A 256 5.62 -39.61 18.72
N VAL A 257 5.63 -38.69 17.80
CA VAL A 257 5.70 -39.00 16.36
C VAL A 257 7.06 -38.71 15.75
N GLY A 258 7.99 -38.11 16.51
CA GLY A 258 9.31 -37.72 15.99
C GLY A 258 9.22 -36.60 14.97
N LEU A 259 10.11 -36.53 14.01
CA LEU A 259 10.07 -35.55 12.91
C LEU A 259 8.76 -35.68 12.13
N ILE A 260 7.80 -34.80 12.42
CA ILE A 260 6.42 -34.97 11.95
C ILE A 260 6.24 -34.29 10.61
N GLU A 261 6.09 -35.13 9.62
CA GLU A 261 5.35 -34.80 8.43
C GLU A 261 3.86 -35.00 8.70
N PRO A 262 2.98 -34.10 8.24
CA PRO A 262 1.53 -34.22 8.47
C PRO A 262 0.94 -35.57 8.06
N THR A 263 1.54 -36.22 7.07
CA THR A 263 1.18 -37.58 6.63
C THR A 263 1.36 -38.65 7.72
N ARG A 264 2.19 -38.41 8.75
CA ARG A 264 2.41 -39.31 9.89
C ARG A 264 1.55 -38.99 11.08
N VAL A 265 0.83 -37.86 11.09
CA VAL A 265 0.00 -37.43 12.20
C VAL A 265 -1.10 -38.45 12.48
N VAL A 266 -1.86 -38.86 11.47
CA VAL A 266 -2.96 -39.81 11.63
C VAL A 266 -2.46 -41.18 12.10
N PRO A 267 -1.49 -41.83 11.45
CA PRO A 267 -0.93 -43.10 11.96
C PRO A 267 -0.44 -42.98 13.40
N GLY A 268 0.32 -41.95 13.75
CA GLY A 268 0.86 -41.74 15.08
C GLY A 268 -0.22 -41.56 16.16
N LEU A 269 -1.29 -40.85 15.83
CA LEU A 269 -2.44 -40.69 16.74
C LEU A 269 -3.20 -42.03 16.97
N LEU A 270 -3.37 -42.82 15.90
CA LEU A 270 -3.99 -44.13 15.98
C LEU A 270 -3.17 -45.11 16.80
N ASP A 271 -1.86 -45.07 16.70
CA ASP A 271 -0.92 -45.90 17.49
C ASP A 271 -0.97 -45.57 18.98
N ARG A 272 -1.26 -44.32 19.37
CA ARG A 272 -1.49 -43.92 20.77
C ARG A 272 -2.72 -44.60 21.37
N GLY A 273 -3.75 -44.81 20.57
CA GLY A 273 -4.94 -45.56 20.93
C GLY A 273 -5.86 -44.90 21.98
N THR A 274 -5.58 -43.69 22.46
CA THR A 274 -6.47 -42.95 23.37
C THR A 274 -7.76 -42.51 22.64
N PRO A 275 -8.89 -42.35 23.33
CA PRO A 275 -10.10 -41.83 22.71
C PRO A 275 -9.87 -40.46 22.02
N ALA A 276 -9.23 -39.53 22.72
CA ALA A 276 -8.94 -38.20 22.19
C ALA A 276 -8.01 -38.24 20.97
N ALA A 277 -7.01 -39.12 20.94
CA ALA A 277 -6.13 -39.29 19.79
C ALA A 277 -6.89 -39.82 18.56
N ARG A 278 -7.87 -40.74 18.77
CA ARG A 278 -8.72 -41.21 17.66
C ARG A 278 -9.65 -40.10 17.14
N GLU A 279 -10.20 -39.28 18.02
CA GLU A 279 -11.04 -38.14 17.62
C GLU A 279 -10.21 -37.10 16.84
N LEU A 280 -9.00 -36.77 17.30
CA LEU A 280 -8.10 -35.87 16.56
C LEU A 280 -7.67 -36.49 15.22
N ALA A 281 -7.44 -37.80 15.13
CA ALA A 281 -7.15 -38.49 13.87
C ALA A 281 -8.32 -38.37 12.88
N ALA A 282 -9.54 -38.65 13.33
CA ALA A 282 -10.75 -38.52 12.51
C ALA A 282 -10.98 -37.06 12.06
N ARG A 283 -10.75 -36.09 12.94
CA ARG A 283 -10.82 -34.64 12.59
C ARG A 283 -9.80 -34.29 11.52
N THR A 284 -8.55 -34.78 11.65
CA THR A 284 -7.48 -34.56 10.67
C THR A 284 -7.86 -35.08 9.29
N GLU A 285 -8.45 -36.29 9.23
CA GLU A 285 -8.93 -36.89 7.99
C GLU A 285 -10.11 -36.11 7.40
N ASN A 286 -11.10 -35.72 8.23
CA ASN A 286 -12.26 -34.96 7.80
C ASN A 286 -11.90 -33.59 7.21
N LEU A 287 -10.90 -32.91 7.78
CA LEU A 287 -10.38 -31.65 7.31
C LEU A 287 -9.39 -31.81 6.14
N ARG A 288 -9.04 -33.04 5.77
CA ARG A 288 -8.10 -33.35 4.69
C ARG A 288 -6.74 -32.69 4.86
N VAL A 289 -6.29 -32.40 6.09
CA VAL A 289 -5.05 -31.67 6.37
C VAL A 289 -3.82 -32.38 5.79
N THR A 290 -3.83 -33.72 5.77
CA THR A 290 -2.76 -34.52 5.21
C THR A 290 -2.63 -34.43 3.68
N ASP A 291 -3.70 -34.03 3.00
CA ASP A 291 -3.75 -33.95 1.53
C ASP A 291 -3.26 -32.58 1.02
N TRP A 292 -3.02 -31.63 1.91
CA TRP A 292 -2.57 -30.30 1.52
C TRP A 292 -1.16 -30.33 0.89
N SER A 293 -1.01 -29.61 -0.20
CA SER A 293 0.23 -29.58 -0.99
C SER A 293 1.34 -28.73 -0.38
N ILE A 294 1.00 -27.91 0.61
CA ILE A 294 1.93 -26.95 1.23
C ILE A 294 3.00 -27.61 2.13
N TRP A 295 2.84 -28.88 2.51
CA TRP A 295 3.73 -29.47 3.50
C TRP A 295 5.12 -29.75 2.95
N ALA A 296 6.15 -29.35 3.72
CA ALA A 296 7.55 -29.34 3.27
C ALA A 296 8.14 -30.75 3.04
N GLN A 297 7.66 -31.77 3.74
CA GLN A 297 8.10 -33.16 3.61
C GLN A 297 9.64 -33.32 3.57
N GLY A 298 10.34 -32.63 4.48
CA GLY A 298 11.80 -32.62 4.56
C GLY A 298 12.51 -31.64 3.61
N LEU A 299 11.77 -30.94 2.75
CA LEU A 299 12.32 -29.90 1.87
C LEU A 299 12.39 -28.53 2.58
N ALA A 300 13.01 -27.56 1.93
CA ALA A 300 13.08 -26.20 2.43
C ALA A 300 11.68 -25.58 2.54
N ALA A 301 11.37 -24.99 3.69
CA ALA A 301 10.16 -24.22 3.92
C ALA A 301 10.37 -22.75 3.52
N VAL A 302 9.26 -22.03 3.33
CA VAL A 302 9.27 -20.58 3.03
C VAL A 302 10.06 -19.79 4.07
N THR A 303 9.97 -20.16 5.35
CA THR A 303 10.71 -19.55 6.46
C THR A 303 12.24 -19.67 6.29
N ASN A 304 12.73 -20.79 5.76
CA ASN A 304 14.15 -20.97 5.44
C ASN A 304 14.60 -20.06 4.30
N ILE A 305 13.75 -19.85 3.31
CA ILE A 305 14.05 -18.95 2.17
C ILE A 305 14.10 -17.50 2.63
N LEU A 306 13.13 -17.08 3.43
CA LEU A 306 13.08 -15.71 4.00
C LEU A 306 14.29 -15.42 4.90
N GLU A 307 14.83 -16.43 5.60
CA GLU A 307 16.03 -16.26 6.44
C GLU A 307 17.27 -15.91 5.61
N THR A 308 17.35 -16.34 4.33
CA THR A 308 18.42 -15.93 3.41
C THR A 308 18.32 -14.49 2.94
N ARG A 309 17.18 -13.82 3.22
CA ARG A 309 16.90 -12.41 2.93
C ARG A 309 17.05 -12.03 1.45
N PRO A 310 16.33 -12.66 0.54
CA PRO A 310 16.27 -12.19 -0.84
C PRO A 310 15.76 -10.72 -0.89
N ASP A 311 16.10 -10.01 -1.97
CA ASP A 311 15.56 -8.64 -2.17
C ASP A 311 14.03 -8.66 -2.27
N ALA A 312 13.44 -9.71 -2.85
CA ALA A 312 12.00 -9.96 -2.78
C ALA A 312 11.67 -11.45 -2.74
N THR A 313 10.64 -11.81 -1.97
CA THR A 313 10.03 -13.15 -2.00
C THR A 313 8.55 -13.00 -2.34
N VAL A 314 8.14 -13.47 -3.52
CA VAL A 314 6.74 -13.52 -3.95
C VAL A 314 6.16 -14.86 -3.55
N LEU A 315 5.08 -14.85 -2.79
CA LEU A 315 4.31 -16.01 -2.39
C LEU A 315 3.07 -16.08 -3.28
N ASP A 316 3.10 -16.90 -4.31
CA ASP A 316 1.93 -17.20 -5.14
C ASP A 316 0.93 -18.00 -4.31
N LEU A 317 -0.09 -17.34 -3.82
CA LEU A 317 -1.12 -17.92 -2.95
C LEU A 317 -2.35 -18.39 -3.73
N GLY A 318 -2.34 -18.18 -5.05
CA GLY A 318 -3.32 -18.74 -5.97
C GLY A 318 -3.04 -20.21 -6.30
N GLY A 319 -4.05 -20.91 -6.78
CA GLY A 319 -3.88 -22.27 -7.32
C GLY A 319 -3.73 -23.40 -6.30
N PHE A 320 -3.90 -23.15 -5.00
CA PHE A 320 -4.04 -24.19 -4.00
C PHE A 320 -5.37 -24.94 -4.15
N ALA A 321 -5.36 -26.24 -3.82
CA ALA A 321 -6.57 -27.07 -3.86
C ALA A 321 -7.55 -26.74 -2.71
N TYR A 322 -6.99 -26.34 -1.57
CA TYR A 322 -7.76 -25.98 -0.37
C TYR A 322 -7.48 -24.52 -0.03
N PRO A 323 -8.52 -23.69 0.16
CA PRO A 323 -8.36 -22.27 0.49
C PRO A 323 -7.62 -22.02 1.80
N GLU A 324 -7.67 -22.99 2.72
CA GLU A 324 -6.96 -22.93 4.00
C GLU A 324 -5.42 -22.94 3.81
N GLU A 325 -4.91 -23.53 2.74
CA GLU A 325 -3.47 -23.64 2.49
C GLU A 325 -2.81 -22.24 2.39
N SER A 326 -3.47 -21.30 1.72
CA SER A 326 -2.99 -19.92 1.62
C SER A 326 -2.92 -19.21 2.98
N LEU A 327 -3.89 -19.47 3.85
CA LEU A 327 -3.93 -18.91 5.20
C LEU A 327 -2.83 -19.49 6.10
N VAL A 328 -2.55 -20.80 5.96
CA VAL A 328 -1.46 -21.43 6.71
C VAL A 328 -0.10 -20.89 6.28
N VAL A 329 0.13 -20.68 4.98
CA VAL A 329 1.33 -20.02 4.49
C VAL A 329 1.45 -18.62 5.07
N ALA A 330 0.36 -17.83 5.02
CA ALA A 330 0.35 -16.48 5.58
C ALA A 330 0.67 -16.48 7.07
N LEU A 331 0.02 -17.35 7.84
CA LEU A 331 0.23 -17.45 9.28
C LEU A 331 1.67 -17.88 9.62
N ALA A 332 2.20 -18.90 8.94
CA ALA A 332 3.55 -19.40 9.14
C ALA A 332 4.61 -18.29 8.92
N VAL A 333 4.46 -17.53 7.83
CA VAL A 333 5.38 -16.42 7.53
C VAL A 333 5.25 -15.28 8.54
N LEU A 334 4.02 -14.86 8.85
CA LEU A 334 3.79 -13.75 9.78
C LEU A 334 4.21 -14.11 11.22
N ASP A 335 4.00 -15.35 11.66
CA ASP A 335 4.45 -15.84 12.97
C ASP A 335 5.98 -15.88 13.04
N ASP A 336 6.67 -16.44 12.04
CA ASP A 336 8.12 -16.49 11.98
C ASP A 336 8.74 -15.08 12.03
N LEU A 337 8.22 -14.14 11.25
CA LEU A 337 8.67 -12.75 11.26
C LEU A 337 8.46 -12.09 12.61
N TRP A 338 7.32 -12.36 13.24
CA TRP A 338 7.00 -11.82 14.56
C TRP A 338 7.90 -12.42 15.65
N ASP A 339 8.13 -13.70 15.64
CA ASP A 339 8.97 -14.38 16.64
C ASP A 339 10.43 -13.91 16.57
N LYS A 340 10.91 -13.58 15.37
CA LYS A 340 12.25 -13.04 15.12
C LYS A 340 12.34 -11.51 15.24
N ARG A 341 11.27 -10.79 15.60
CA ARG A 341 11.19 -9.31 15.59
C ARG A 341 12.30 -8.61 16.39
N GLU A 342 12.74 -9.21 17.50
CA GLU A 342 13.81 -8.62 18.33
C GLU A 342 15.15 -8.50 17.59
N GLN A 343 15.34 -9.23 16.50
CA GLN A 343 16.51 -9.08 15.63
C GLN A 343 16.50 -7.74 14.87
N ARG A 344 15.35 -7.03 14.84
CA ARG A 344 15.17 -5.71 14.22
C ARG A 344 15.69 -5.66 12.79
N ARG A 345 15.37 -6.65 12.00
CA ARG A 345 15.73 -6.73 10.58
C ARG A 345 14.64 -6.08 9.73
N PRO A 346 14.90 -4.91 9.11
CA PRO A 346 13.89 -4.24 8.26
C PRO A 346 13.33 -5.15 7.18
N LEU A 347 11.99 -5.18 7.03
CA LEU A 347 11.29 -5.93 5.99
C LEU A 347 9.97 -5.24 5.66
N LEU A 348 9.65 -5.11 4.37
CA LEU A 348 8.34 -4.69 3.89
C LEU A 348 7.45 -5.92 3.64
N ILE A 349 6.34 -5.98 4.34
CA ILE A 349 5.33 -7.03 4.18
C ILE A 349 4.23 -6.46 3.29
N VAL A 350 4.18 -6.90 2.04
CA VAL A 350 3.18 -6.51 1.05
C VAL A 350 2.08 -7.56 1.05
N ILE A 351 0.84 -7.14 1.31
CA ILE A 351 -0.31 -8.04 1.29
C ILE A 351 -1.29 -7.52 0.23
N ASP A 352 -1.29 -8.17 -0.92
CA ASP A 352 -2.30 -7.85 -1.95
C ASP A 352 -3.63 -8.52 -1.61
N GLU A 353 -4.72 -7.89 -2.05
CA GLU A 353 -6.09 -8.26 -1.69
C GLU A 353 -6.24 -8.53 -0.18
N ALA A 354 -5.73 -7.61 0.64
CA ALA A 354 -5.63 -7.72 2.10
C ALA A 354 -6.96 -8.11 2.77
N HIS A 355 -8.11 -7.80 2.15
CA HIS A 355 -9.42 -8.21 2.64
C HIS A 355 -9.60 -9.75 2.71
N ASN A 356 -8.78 -10.54 2.00
CA ASN A 356 -8.80 -12.00 2.10
C ASN A 356 -8.17 -12.51 3.41
N PHE A 357 -7.28 -11.72 4.03
CA PHE A 357 -6.50 -12.11 5.20
C PHE A 357 -6.93 -11.43 6.49
N CYS A 358 -7.47 -10.22 6.41
CA CYS A 358 -7.75 -9.40 7.57
C CYS A 358 -9.16 -8.79 7.61
N SER A 359 -10.14 -9.44 6.97
CA SER A 359 -11.54 -9.04 7.09
C SER A 359 -12.10 -9.33 8.48
N PRO A 360 -12.83 -8.38 9.09
CA PRO A 360 -13.52 -8.62 10.37
C PRO A 360 -14.65 -9.63 10.26
N ASP A 361 -15.23 -9.82 9.06
CA ASP A 361 -16.39 -10.70 8.84
C ASP A 361 -16.02 -12.19 8.81
N GLN A 362 -14.73 -12.51 8.70
CA GLN A 362 -14.27 -13.89 8.62
C GLN A 362 -14.01 -14.45 10.02
N THR A 363 -14.66 -15.58 10.33
CA THR A 363 -14.71 -16.17 11.68
C THR A 363 -14.03 -17.52 11.80
N SER A 364 -13.51 -18.11 10.71
CA SER A 364 -12.77 -19.37 10.84
C SER A 364 -11.50 -19.19 11.69
N PRO A 365 -11.10 -20.19 12.48
CA PRO A 365 -9.93 -20.06 13.37
C PRO A 365 -8.64 -19.60 12.66
N LEU A 366 -8.38 -20.07 11.43
CA LEU A 366 -7.25 -19.65 10.64
C LEU A 366 -7.34 -18.18 10.23
N HIS A 367 -8.49 -17.71 9.75
CA HIS A 367 -8.67 -16.31 9.41
C HIS A 367 -8.50 -15.40 10.63
N VAL A 368 -9.06 -15.82 11.78
CA VAL A 368 -8.90 -15.07 13.04
C VAL A 368 -7.43 -14.99 13.42
N ALA A 369 -6.69 -16.10 13.37
CA ALA A 369 -5.28 -16.15 13.72
C ALA A 369 -4.42 -15.26 12.82
N VAL A 370 -4.62 -15.30 11.49
CA VAL A 370 -3.92 -14.46 10.51
C VAL A 370 -4.24 -12.99 10.75
N ARG A 371 -5.53 -12.64 10.88
CA ARG A 371 -5.97 -11.26 11.13
C ARG A 371 -5.37 -10.68 12.40
N GLU A 372 -5.42 -11.42 13.51
CA GLU A 372 -4.86 -10.96 14.78
C GLU A 372 -3.34 -10.76 14.71
N ARG A 373 -2.62 -11.59 13.97
CA ARG A 373 -1.19 -11.38 13.73
C ARG A 373 -0.93 -10.13 12.92
N ILE A 374 -1.72 -9.85 11.86
CA ILE A 374 -1.61 -8.62 11.09
C ILE A 374 -1.95 -7.40 11.96
N VAL A 375 -3.01 -7.46 12.78
CA VAL A 375 -3.36 -6.40 13.75
C VAL A 375 -2.19 -6.12 14.70
N GLN A 376 -1.55 -7.17 15.22
CA GLN A 376 -0.41 -7.04 16.12
C GLN A 376 0.80 -6.39 15.42
N ILE A 377 1.12 -6.81 14.19
CA ILE A 377 2.20 -6.20 13.41
C ILE A 377 1.87 -4.73 13.09
N ALA A 378 0.62 -4.41 12.75
CA ALA A 378 0.19 -3.03 12.52
C ALA A 378 0.39 -2.15 13.76
N ALA A 379 0.04 -2.65 14.94
CA ALA A 379 0.14 -1.91 16.19
C ALA A 379 1.60 -1.73 16.67
N GLU A 380 2.45 -2.75 16.50
CA GLU A 380 3.74 -2.80 17.18
C GLU A 380 4.95 -2.99 16.23
N GLY A 381 4.73 -3.49 15.01
CA GLY A 381 5.79 -3.94 14.10
C GLY A 381 6.79 -2.85 13.70
N ARG A 382 6.35 -1.58 13.65
CA ARG A 382 7.22 -0.46 13.23
C ARG A 382 8.51 -0.36 14.01
N LYS A 383 8.47 -0.53 15.33
CA LYS A 383 9.65 -0.45 16.20
C LYS A 383 10.64 -1.59 15.99
N PHE A 384 10.19 -2.66 15.34
CA PHE A 384 11.01 -3.84 15.02
C PHE A 384 11.45 -3.88 13.56
N GLY A 385 11.03 -2.92 12.75
CA GLY A 385 11.34 -2.89 11.32
C GLY A 385 10.40 -3.73 10.46
N LEU A 386 9.24 -4.14 10.99
CA LEU A 386 8.21 -4.83 10.22
C LEU A 386 7.17 -3.80 9.75
N TRP A 387 7.12 -3.56 8.43
CA TRP A 387 6.26 -2.54 7.84
C TRP A 387 5.27 -3.18 6.87
N LEU A 388 4.00 -2.78 6.97
CA LEU A 388 2.92 -3.30 6.14
C LEU A 388 2.66 -2.37 4.95
N LEU A 389 2.46 -2.95 3.78
CA LEU A 389 1.81 -2.35 2.64
C LEU A 389 0.59 -3.22 2.29
N LEU A 390 -0.59 -2.70 2.58
CA LEU A 390 -1.85 -3.42 2.42
C LEU A 390 -2.58 -2.90 1.19
N SER A 391 -2.78 -3.75 0.20
CA SER A 391 -3.46 -3.42 -1.04
C SER A 391 -4.83 -4.09 -1.08
N THR A 392 -5.89 -3.34 -1.44
CA THR A 392 -7.26 -3.89 -1.49
C THR A 392 -8.16 -3.14 -2.47
N GLN A 393 -9.13 -3.86 -3.03
CA GLN A 393 -10.24 -3.27 -3.77
C GLN A 393 -11.45 -2.95 -2.88
N ARG A 394 -11.45 -3.41 -1.63
CA ARG A 394 -12.56 -3.32 -0.67
C ARG A 394 -12.08 -2.76 0.66
N PRO A 395 -11.88 -1.44 0.78
CA PRO A 395 -11.38 -0.81 2.01
C PRO A 395 -12.20 -1.18 3.24
N SER A 396 -13.52 -1.10 3.14
CA SER A 396 -14.46 -1.42 4.22
C SER A 396 -14.44 -2.89 4.70
N ARG A 397 -13.73 -3.78 3.98
CA ARG A 397 -13.53 -5.18 4.36
C ARG A 397 -12.19 -5.43 5.06
N VAL A 398 -11.37 -4.44 5.26
CA VAL A 398 -10.14 -4.54 6.04
C VAL A 398 -10.40 -4.10 7.47
N HIS A 399 -9.85 -4.81 8.44
CA HIS A 399 -10.11 -4.53 9.87
C HIS A 399 -9.70 -3.10 10.24
N PRO A 400 -10.60 -2.29 10.85
CA PRO A 400 -10.35 -0.87 11.12
C PRO A 400 -9.10 -0.59 11.96
N SER A 401 -8.79 -1.47 12.94
CA SER A 401 -7.56 -1.36 13.75
C SER A 401 -6.27 -1.46 12.94
N ILE A 402 -6.31 -2.02 11.74
CA ILE A 402 -5.15 -2.10 10.84
C ILE A 402 -5.04 -0.81 10.04
N ILE A 403 -6.15 -0.37 9.41
CA ILE A 403 -6.16 0.83 8.56
C ILE A 403 -5.77 2.07 9.36
N SER A 404 -6.25 2.19 10.61
CA SER A 404 -5.94 3.31 11.51
C SER A 404 -4.46 3.41 11.91
N GLN A 405 -3.65 2.37 11.69
CA GLN A 405 -2.21 2.40 11.91
C GLN A 405 -1.41 2.78 10.66
N CYS A 406 -2.08 3.00 9.53
CA CYS A 406 -1.42 3.39 8.29
C CYS A 406 -1.21 4.90 8.23
N ASP A 407 0.05 5.31 8.11
CA ASP A 407 0.46 6.72 7.98
C ASP A 407 0.49 7.18 6.51
N ASN A 408 0.50 6.25 5.56
CA ASN A 408 0.54 6.51 4.13
C ASN A 408 -0.73 5.99 3.45
N LEU A 409 -1.27 6.77 2.53
CA LEU A 409 -2.41 6.42 1.68
C LEU A 409 -2.02 6.51 0.22
N ALA A 410 -2.28 5.44 -0.56
CA ALA A 410 -2.35 5.47 -2.01
C ALA A 410 -3.79 5.13 -2.43
N LEU A 411 -4.48 6.10 -3.01
CA LEU A 411 -5.87 5.97 -3.43
C LEU A 411 -5.98 6.11 -4.94
N MET A 412 -6.39 5.06 -5.60
CA MET A 412 -6.70 5.05 -7.02
C MET A 412 -8.20 5.30 -7.23
N LYS A 413 -8.70 5.10 -8.45
CA LYS A 413 -10.13 5.30 -8.72
C LYS A 413 -11.00 4.55 -7.72
N MET A 414 -11.90 5.29 -7.06
CA MET A 414 -12.86 4.78 -6.09
C MET A 414 -14.17 5.55 -6.26
N THR A 415 -15.26 4.86 -6.62
CA THR A 415 -16.56 5.48 -6.88
C THR A 415 -17.56 5.28 -5.76
N SER A 416 -17.25 4.41 -4.78
CA SER A 416 -18.10 4.15 -3.62
C SER A 416 -18.06 5.35 -2.65
N PRO A 417 -19.16 6.08 -2.42
CA PRO A 417 -19.16 7.18 -1.47
C PRO A 417 -18.87 6.71 -0.05
N VAL A 418 -19.38 5.54 0.34
CA VAL A 418 -19.19 4.96 1.68
C VAL A 418 -17.70 4.72 1.95
N ASP A 419 -16.98 4.12 0.99
CA ASP A 419 -15.54 3.89 1.13
C ASP A 419 -14.75 5.20 1.19
N LEU A 420 -15.15 6.23 0.40
CA LEU A 420 -14.49 7.54 0.40
C LEU A 420 -14.73 8.28 1.72
N ASP A 421 -15.91 8.21 2.30
CA ASP A 421 -16.24 8.85 3.58
C ASP A 421 -15.48 8.17 4.73
N GLU A 422 -15.36 6.85 4.71
CA GLU A 422 -14.55 6.10 5.68
C GLU A 422 -13.07 6.47 5.58
N LEU A 423 -12.51 6.52 4.36
CA LEU A 423 -11.14 6.95 4.12
C LEU A 423 -10.91 8.41 4.56
N ALA A 424 -11.86 9.31 4.33
CA ALA A 424 -11.78 10.69 4.79
C ALA A 424 -11.72 10.78 6.32
N THR A 425 -12.45 9.90 7.00
CA THR A 425 -12.46 9.84 8.47
C THR A 425 -11.12 9.33 9.01
N ILE A 426 -10.56 8.29 8.41
CA ILE A 426 -9.31 7.65 8.86
C ILE A 426 -8.10 8.51 8.48
N PHE A 427 -8.05 9.01 7.24
CA PHE A 427 -6.93 9.79 6.69
C PHE A 427 -7.25 11.30 6.68
N GLY A 428 -7.70 11.83 7.81
CA GLY A 428 -8.12 13.23 7.96
C GLY A 428 -7.07 14.30 7.60
N PHE A 429 -5.82 13.90 7.33
CA PHE A 429 -4.77 14.77 6.81
C PHE A 429 -4.84 15.01 5.29
N VAL A 430 -5.71 14.28 4.58
CA VAL A 430 -5.92 14.45 3.14
C VAL A 430 -7.04 15.45 2.89
N PRO A 431 -6.83 16.50 2.08
CA PRO A 431 -7.88 17.45 1.77
C PRO A 431 -9.11 16.77 1.15
N PRO A 432 -10.34 17.04 1.67
CA PRO A 432 -11.56 16.36 1.20
C PRO A 432 -11.82 16.50 -0.31
N ALA A 433 -11.51 17.66 -0.89
CA ALA A 433 -11.66 17.88 -2.32
C ALA A 433 -10.73 17.00 -3.17
N MET A 434 -9.54 16.67 -2.65
CA MET A 434 -8.61 15.75 -3.33
C MET A 434 -9.08 14.30 -3.22
N LEU A 435 -9.61 13.87 -2.06
CA LEU A 435 -10.24 12.56 -1.91
C LEU A 435 -11.43 12.38 -2.86
N ALA A 436 -12.30 13.38 -2.95
CA ALA A 436 -13.46 13.36 -3.82
C ALA A 436 -13.09 13.21 -5.32
N ARG A 437 -11.90 13.68 -5.72
CA ARG A 437 -11.37 13.50 -7.09
C ARG A 437 -11.16 12.04 -7.45
N ALA A 438 -10.93 11.15 -6.50
CA ALA A 438 -10.71 9.73 -6.75
C ALA A 438 -11.87 9.06 -7.50
N SER A 439 -13.10 9.56 -7.32
CA SER A 439 -14.27 9.08 -8.08
C SER A 439 -14.19 9.34 -9.59
N ARG A 440 -13.37 10.31 -10.01
CA ARG A 440 -13.20 10.76 -11.39
C ARG A 440 -11.86 10.35 -12.00
N PHE A 441 -11.00 9.67 -11.26
CA PHE A 441 -9.71 9.20 -11.76
C PHE A 441 -9.90 8.26 -12.94
N ARG A 442 -9.02 8.36 -13.91
CA ARG A 442 -8.85 7.41 -14.99
C ARG A 442 -8.00 6.23 -14.49
N GLN A 443 -7.94 5.18 -15.28
CA GLN A 443 -7.03 4.08 -15.03
C GLN A 443 -5.57 4.57 -14.98
N GLY A 444 -4.83 4.19 -13.94
CA GLY A 444 -3.46 4.63 -13.73
C GLY A 444 -3.30 6.02 -13.12
N GLU A 445 -4.40 6.68 -12.71
CA GLU A 445 -4.34 7.89 -11.90
C GLU A 445 -4.52 7.56 -10.42
N ALA A 446 -3.76 8.22 -9.54
CA ALA A 446 -3.75 7.97 -8.11
C ALA A 446 -3.52 9.25 -7.30
N LEU A 447 -4.00 9.24 -6.06
CA LEU A 447 -3.67 10.20 -5.01
C LEU A 447 -2.73 9.52 -4.00
N PHE A 448 -1.57 10.10 -3.78
CA PHE A 448 -0.62 9.72 -2.74
C PHE A 448 -0.64 10.76 -1.62
N ALA A 449 -0.75 10.31 -0.38
CA ALA A 449 -0.77 11.20 0.78
C ALA A 449 -0.15 10.52 2.01
N GLY A 450 0.39 11.31 2.93
CA GLY A 450 1.08 10.79 4.12
C GLY A 450 2.57 11.07 4.06
N GLY A 451 3.33 10.37 4.90
CA GLY A 451 4.76 10.65 5.07
C GLY A 451 5.64 10.39 3.83
N PHE A 452 5.21 9.53 2.92
CA PHE A 452 5.99 9.17 1.72
C PHE A 452 5.87 10.18 0.56
N VAL A 453 5.07 11.22 0.71
CA VAL A 453 5.05 12.39 -0.16
C VAL A 453 5.20 13.67 0.67
N PRO A 454 5.84 14.71 0.15
CA PRO A 454 5.98 15.98 0.89
C PRO A 454 4.63 16.69 1.11
N ALA A 455 3.70 16.50 0.17
CA ALA A 455 2.33 17.00 0.22
C ALA A 455 1.41 16.03 -0.55
N PRO A 456 0.12 15.95 -0.25
CA PRO A 456 -0.80 15.10 -1.01
C PRO A 456 -0.70 15.36 -2.50
N THR A 457 -0.38 14.34 -3.28
CA THR A 457 0.00 14.48 -4.69
C THR A 457 -0.86 13.58 -5.57
N MET A 458 -1.51 14.16 -6.57
CA MET A 458 -2.21 13.39 -7.60
C MET A 458 -1.25 13.12 -8.76
N VAL A 459 -1.20 11.86 -9.19
CA VAL A 459 -0.19 11.32 -10.10
C VAL A 459 -0.84 10.55 -11.24
N THR A 460 -0.31 10.70 -12.44
CA THR A 460 -0.45 9.71 -13.50
C THR A 460 0.74 8.77 -13.41
N MET A 461 0.48 7.48 -13.16
CA MET A 461 1.52 6.47 -12.96
C MET A 461 2.39 6.30 -14.21
N GLY A 462 3.68 6.11 -13.97
CA GLY A 462 4.66 5.82 -15.00
C GLY A 462 4.60 4.38 -15.52
N PRO A 463 5.47 4.03 -16.49
CA PRO A 463 5.50 2.70 -17.06
C PRO A 463 6.03 1.67 -16.06
N ARG A 464 5.42 0.48 -16.04
CA ARG A 464 5.93 -0.70 -15.34
C ARG A 464 7.09 -1.31 -16.14
N LEU A 465 8.15 -1.70 -15.45
CA LEU A 465 9.38 -2.24 -16.05
C LEU A 465 9.29 -3.75 -16.30
N THR A 466 8.46 -4.45 -15.53
CA THR A 466 8.31 -5.90 -15.58
C THR A 466 6.96 -6.32 -16.14
N ARG A 467 6.89 -7.56 -16.55
CA ARG A 467 5.66 -8.18 -17.04
C ARG A 467 4.64 -8.30 -15.90
N GLU A 468 3.41 -7.97 -16.18
CA GLU A 468 2.26 -8.17 -15.31
C GLU A 468 1.83 -9.64 -15.31
N GLY A 469 1.49 -10.18 -14.15
CA GLY A 469 0.77 -11.45 -14.02
C GLY A 469 -0.74 -11.20 -14.11
N GLY A 470 -1.54 -12.27 -14.08
CA GLY A 470 -3.01 -12.13 -13.94
C GLY A 470 -3.73 -11.39 -15.07
N ALA A 471 -3.13 -11.30 -16.27
CA ALA A 471 -3.75 -10.59 -17.40
C ALA A 471 -5.13 -11.19 -17.74
N ASP A 472 -6.14 -10.32 -17.84
CA ASP A 472 -7.47 -10.71 -18.30
C ASP A 472 -7.42 -11.35 -19.69
N VAL A 473 -8.17 -12.44 -19.85
CA VAL A 473 -8.35 -13.05 -21.16
C VAL A 473 -9.30 -12.18 -21.97
N ALA A 474 -8.82 -11.69 -23.11
CA ALA A 474 -9.66 -10.88 -23.99
C ALA A 474 -10.86 -11.67 -24.51
N VAL A 475 -12.02 -11.00 -24.62
CA VAL A 475 -13.18 -11.59 -25.28
C VAL A 475 -12.84 -11.87 -26.75
N PRO A 476 -12.96 -13.12 -27.24
CA PRO A 476 -12.70 -13.42 -28.63
C PRO A 476 -13.76 -12.77 -29.53
N LEU A 477 -13.35 -11.78 -30.30
CA LEU A 477 -14.23 -11.13 -31.28
C LEU A 477 -14.28 -11.95 -32.58
N ARG A 478 -15.46 -12.08 -33.16
CA ARG A 478 -15.57 -12.65 -34.50
C ARG A 478 -14.90 -11.68 -35.50
N GLN A 479 -14.00 -12.17 -36.33
CA GLN A 479 -13.48 -11.37 -37.44
C GLN A 479 -14.66 -10.94 -38.30
N ALA A 480 -14.75 -9.63 -38.62
CA ALA A 480 -15.74 -9.15 -39.59
C ALA A 480 -15.53 -9.96 -40.87
N ARG A 481 -16.56 -10.70 -41.27
CA ARG A 481 -16.56 -11.27 -42.62
C ARG A 481 -16.56 -10.08 -43.56
N GLU A 482 -15.57 -9.98 -44.40
CA GLU A 482 -15.62 -9.09 -45.57
C GLU A 482 -16.91 -9.45 -46.35
N LEU A 483 -17.82 -8.49 -46.35
CA LEU A 483 -19.06 -8.54 -47.15
C LEU A 483 -18.76 -8.06 -48.56
#